data_1a634732042a91594dcfae3849c0d4a3
#
_entry.id   1a634732042a91594dcfae3849c0d4a3
#
_cell.length_a   1.000
_cell.length_b   1.000
_cell.length_c   1.000
_cell.angle_alpha   90.00
_cell.angle_beta   90.00
_cell.angle_gamma   90.00
#
_symmetry.space_group_name_H-M   'P 1'
#
loop_
_entity.id
_entity.type
_entity.pdbx_description
1 polymer ?
#
loop_
_entity_poly.entity_id
_entity_poly.type
_entity_poly.pdbx_seq_one_letter_code
_entity_poly.pdbx_strand_id
1 'polypeptide(L)'
;MADTIDVEVAYAEPQRQFLRRITLPAGATVADAIAASGLEAELQIDASELAVGVWSKPVARDAPLTMGDRVELYRPLTVDPKEARRRRANRARRQP
;
A
#
# COMPACT_ATOMS: atom_id res chain seq x y z
N MET A 1 19.81 -8.26 22.56
CA MET A 1 18.95 -7.21 22.04
C MET A 1 18.33 -7.64 20.73
N ALA A 2 17.06 -7.47 20.64
CA ALA A 2 16.38 -7.88 19.43
C ALA A 2 16.62 -6.84 18.33
N ASP A 3 17.27 -7.26 17.27
CA ASP A 3 17.43 -6.41 16.09
C ASP A 3 16.22 -6.60 15.17
N THR A 4 15.04 -6.57 15.77
CA THR A 4 13.79 -6.76 15.04
C THR A 4 12.81 -5.64 15.35
N ILE A 5 11.89 -5.44 14.44
CA ILE A 5 10.80 -4.49 14.60
C ILE A 5 9.47 -5.19 14.34
N ASP A 6 8.44 -4.78 15.06
CA ASP A 6 7.09 -5.23 14.81
C ASP A 6 6.37 -4.15 14.01
N VAL A 7 5.76 -4.54 12.90
CA VAL A 7 5.02 -3.64 12.04
C VAL A 7 3.70 -4.29 11.65
N GLU A 8 2.78 -3.46 11.18
CA GLU A 8 1.52 -3.95 10.65
C GLU A 8 1.47 -3.70 9.15
N VAL A 9 0.79 -4.58 8.44
CA VAL A 9 0.48 -4.39 7.02
C VAL A 9 -1.03 -4.40 6.87
N ALA A 10 -1.57 -3.33 6.33
CA ALA A 10 -3.02 -3.14 6.20
C ALA A 10 -3.41 -2.86 4.76
N TYR A 11 -4.49 -3.47 4.34
CA TYR A 11 -5.08 -3.26 3.03
C TYR A 11 -6.59 -3.47 3.14
N ALA A 12 -7.35 -2.60 2.53
CA ALA A 12 -8.81 -2.71 2.58
C ALA A 12 -9.41 -2.58 1.19
N GLU A 13 -10.34 -3.47 0.92
CA GLU A 13 -11.24 -3.41 -0.24
C GLU A 13 -12.67 -3.32 0.27
N PRO A 14 -13.63 -2.95 -0.57
CA PRO A 14 -15.02 -2.92 -0.13
C PRO A 14 -15.52 -4.25 0.44
N GLN A 15 -15.00 -5.37 -0.07
CA GLN A 15 -15.46 -6.70 0.35
C GLN A 15 -14.44 -7.48 1.15
N ARG A 16 -13.20 -7.00 1.27
CA ARG A 16 -12.15 -7.71 1.99
C ARG A 16 -11.28 -6.72 2.74
N GLN A 17 -10.80 -7.18 3.89
CA GLN A 17 -9.83 -6.44 4.66
C GLN A 17 -8.66 -7.34 5.00
N PHE A 18 -7.47 -6.78 5.00
CA PHE A 18 -6.27 -7.50 5.37
C PHE A 18 -5.55 -6.66 6.44
N LEU A 19 -5.25 -7.29 7.55
CA LEU A 19 -4.47 -6.65 8.60
C LEU A 19 -3.61 -7.74 9.24
N ARG A 20 -2.30 -7.55 9.18
CA ARG A 20 -1.39 -8.53 9.73
C ARG A 20 -0.23 -7.85 10.42
N ARG A 21 0.05 -8.27 11.64
CA ARG A 21 1.24 -7.85 12.35
C ARG A 21 2.35 -8.83 12.04
N ILE A 22 3.52 -8.31 11.70
CA ILE A 22 4.68 -9.13 11.37
C ILE A 22 5.91 -8.59 12.08
N THR A 23 6.89 -9.46 12.27
CA THR A 23 8.18 -9.09 12.85
C THR A 23 9.23 -9.18 11.76
N LEU A 24 10.02 -8.13 11.62
CA LEU A 24 11.04 -8.02 10.59
C LEU A 24 12.38 -7.62 11.19
N PRO A 25 13.48 -7.88 10.50
CA PRO A 25 14.76 -7.34 10.93
C PRO A 25 14.73 -5.82 10.94
N ALA A 26 15.46 -5.22 11.87
CA ALA A 26 15.63 -3.76 11.90
C ALA A 26 16.23 -3.31 10.57
N GLY A 27 15.75 -2.19 10.04
CA GLY A 27 16.17 -1.70 8.74
C GLY A 27 15.37 -2.23 7.57
N ALA A 28 14.40 -3.12 7.82
CA ALA A 28 13.52 -3.61 6.76
C ALA A 28 12.74 -2.46 6.12
N THR A 29 12.43 -2.63 4.86
CA THR A 29 11.74 -1.61 4.06
C THR A 29 10.25 -1.92 3.96
N VAL A 30 9.51 -0.96 3.40
CA VAL A 30 8.09 -1.15 3.09
C VAL A 30 7.91 -2.36 2.18
N ALA A 31 8.73 -2.49 1.14
CA ALA A 31 8.65 -3.64 0.23
C ALA A 31 8.87 -4.96 0.97
N ASP A 32 9.82 -4.99 1.91
CA ASP A 32 10.08 -6.18 2.72
C ASP A 32 8.85 -6.57 3.55
N ALA A 33 8.18 -5.59 4.12
CA ALA A 33 6.98 -5.86 4.93
C ALA A 33 5.85 -6.43 4.07
N ILE A 34 5.64 -5.86 2.89
CA ILE A 34 4.60 -6.33 1.99
C ILE A 34 4.87 -7.78 1.59
N ALA A 35 6.11 -8.08 1.23
CA ALA A 35 6.49 -9.45 0.84
C ALA A 35 6.31 -10.42 2.01
N ALA A 36 6.75 -10.04 3.20
CA ALA A 36 6.70 -10.90 4.37
C ALA A 36 5.27 -11.13 4.87
N SER A 37 4.35 -10.19 4.58
CA SER A 37 2.97 -10.31 5.05
C SER A 37 2.20 -11.42 4.36
N GLY A 38 2.61 -11.84 3.16
CA GLY A 38 1.88 -12.81 2.37
C GLY A 38 0.61 -12.28 1.73
N LEU A 39 0.44 -10.96 1.73
CA LEU A 39 -0.78 -10.32 1.25
C LEU A 39 -1.09 -10.69 -0.20
N GLU A 40 -0.08 -10.68 -1.06
CA GLU A 40 -0.31 -10.96 -2.47
C GLU A 40 -0.82 -12.38 -2.70
N ALA A 41 -0.24 -13.34 -1.99
CA ALA A 41 -0.66 -14.74 -2.11
C ALA A 41 -2.05 -14.95 -1.52
N GLU A 42 -2.31 -14.34 -0.36
CA GLU A 42 -3.57 -14.53 0.33
C GLU A 42 -4.74 -13.91 -0.41
N LEU A 43 -4.55 -12.72 -0.97
CA LEU A 43 -5.61 -12.00 -1.68
C LEU A 43 -5.58 -12.22 -3.18
N GLN A 44 -4.53 -12.85 -3.69
CA GLN A 44 -4.33 -13.08 -5.12
C GLN A 44 -4.36 -11.77 -5.91
N ILE A 45 -3.58 -10.81 -5.43
CA ILE A 45 -3.47 -9.50 -6.06
C ILE A 45 -1.99 -9.19 -6.28
N ASP A 46 -1.73 -8.23 -7.16
CA ASP A 46 -0.40 -7.73 -7.42
C ASP A 46 -0.22 -6.42 -6.67
N ALA A 47 0.53 -6.47 -5.56
CA ALA A 47 0.72 -5.29 -4.73
C ALA A 47 1.59 -4.23 -5.41
N SER A 48 2.30 -4.56 -6.48
CA SER A 48 3.12 -3.58 -7.19
C SER A 48 2.29 -2.45 -7.80
N GLU A 49 1.01 -2.70 -8.03
CA GLU A 49 0.10 -1.70 -8.61
C GLU A 49 -0.58 -0.83 -7.56
N LEU A 50 -0.34 -1.10 -6.28
CA LEU A 50 -0.99 -0.37 -5.21
C LEU A 50 -0.12 0.80 -4.76
N ALA A 51 -0.77 1.86 -4.32
CA ALA A 51 -0.07 2.95 -3.64
C ALA A 51 0.27 2.49 -2.22
N VAL A 52 1.39 2.95 -1.69
CA VAL A 52 1.82 2.57 -0.35
C VAL A 52 2.06 3.79 0.51
N GLY A 53 1.81 3.64 1.80
CA GLY A 53 2.04 4.68 2.77
C GLY A 53 2.35 4.08 4.14
N VAL A 54 2.80 4.93 5.05
CA VAL A 54 3.00 4.58 6.46
C VAL A 54 2.22 5.59 7.27
N TRP A 55 1.28 5.11 8.07
CA TRP A 55 0.41 5.97 8.87
C TRP A 55 -0.20 7.10 8.01
N SER A 56 -0.75 6.73 6.88
CA SER A 56 -1.43 7.62 5.93
C SER A 56 -0.52 8.59 5.18
N LYS A 57 0.79 8.48 5.34
CA LYS A 57 1.74 9.31 4.60
C LYS A 57 2.32 8.52 3.45
N PRO A 58 2.22 9.01 2.21
CA PRO A 58 2.83 8.31 1.07
C PRO A 58 4.34 8.17 1.29
N VAL A 59 4.85 6.98 1.01
CA VAL A 59 6.28 6.68 1.14
C VAL A 59 6.72 5.85 -0.05
N ALA A 60 8.02 5.84 -0.28
CA ALA A 60 8.61 4.96 -1.29
C ALA A 60 8.66 3.53 -0.77
N ARG A 61 8.68 2.56 -1.68
CA ARG A 61 8.73 1.15 -1.28
C ARG A 61 10.05 0.76 -0.62
N ASP A 62 11.10 1.49 -0.88
CA ASP A 62 12.41 1.28 -0.25
C ASP A 62 12.60 2.09 1.04
N ALA A 63 11.57 2.77 1.50
CA ALA A 63 11.65 3.52 2.74
C ALA A 63 11.84 2.56 3.93
N PRO A 64 12.77 2.84 4.84
CA PRO A 64 12.98 1.99 6.00
C PRO A 64 11.83 2.13 7.00
N LEU A 65 11.54 1.04 7.68
CA LEU A 65 10.49 1.01 8.70
C LEU A 65 11.11 1.07 10.10
N THR A 66 10.29 1.51 11.05
CA THR A 66 10.65 1.52 12.46
C THR A 66 9.60 0.75 13.26
N MET A 67 9.94 0.47 14.51
CA MET A 67 9.04 -0.24 15.42
C MET A 67 7.68 0.45 15.48
N GLY A 68 6.62 -0.32 15.29
CA GLY A 68 5.26 0.18 15.40
C GLY A 68 4.70 0.81 14.14
N ASP A 69 5.47 0.83 13.06
CA ASP A 69 4.97 1.40 11.81
C ASP A 69 3.83 0.56 11.23
N ARG A 70 2.92 1.23 10.55
CA ARG A 70 1.82 0.59 9.85
C ARG A 70 1.96 0.87 8.37
N VAL A 71 2.26 -0.18 7.62
CA VAL A 71 2.32 -0.10 6.16
C VAL A 71 0.89 -0.23 5.64
N GLU A 72 0.47 0.75 4.86
CA GLU A 72 -0.86 0.78 4.30
C GLU A 72 -0.77 0.71 2.79
N LEU A 73 -1.61 -0.14 2.23
CA LEU A 73 -1.71 -0.25 0.78
C LEU A 73 -3.07 0.27 0.36
N TYR A 74 -3.06 1.09 -0.68
CA TYR A 74 -4.27 1.73 -1.18
C TYR A 74 -4.49 1.31 -2.60
N ARG A 75 -5.68 0.83 -2.86
CA ARG A 75 -6.11 0.67 -4.23
C ARG A 75 -6.18 2.06 -4.84
N PRO A 76 -5.57 2.29 -6.01
CA PRO A 76 -5.83 3.54 -6.69
C PRO A 76 -7.34 3.67 -6.80
N LEU A 77 -7.84 4.86 -6.52
CA LEU A 77 -9.26 5.14 -6.65
C LEU A 77 -9.76 4.41 -7.90
N THR A 78 -10.57 3.38 -7.67
CA THR A 78 -11.12 2.64 -8.78
C THR A 78 -12.07 3.53 -9.52
N VAL A 79 -11.48 4.33 -10.34
CA VAL A 79 -12.26 5.06 -11.31
C VAL A 79 -12.49 4.07 -12.43
N ASP A 80 -13.76 3.76 -12.66
CA ASP A 80 -14.17 3.06 -13.87
C ASP A 80 -13.38 3.70 -15.03
N PRO A 81 -12.75 2.89 -15.92
CA PRO A 81 -11.99 3.45 -17.04
C PRO A 81 -12.77 4.50 -17.85
N LYS A 82 -14.07 4.35 -17.92
CA LYS A 82 -14.92 5.34 -18.57
C LYS A 82 -14.93 6.66 -17.83
N GLU A 83 -14.97 6.62 -16.50
CA GLU A 83 -14.95 7.83 -15.70
C GLU A 83 -13.60 8.52 -15.78
N ALA A 84 -12.52 7.77 -15.80
CA ALA A 84 -11.19 8.34 -15.95
C ALA A 84 -11.07 9.09 -17.27
N ARG A 85 -11.56 8.49 -18.34
CA ARG A 85 -11.57 9.14 -19.65
C ARG A 85 -12.44 10.40 -19.65
N ARG A 86 -13.59 10.33 -19.01
CA ARG A 86 -14.50 11.47 -18.92
C ARG A 86 -13.86 12.62 -18.16
N ARG A 87 -13.20 12.32 -17.06
CA ARG A 87 -12.51 13.34 -16.29
C ARG A 87 -11.39 14.00 -17.08
N ARG A 88 -10.64 13.21 -17.84
CA ARG A 88 -9.58 13.75 -18.69
C ARG A 88 -10.14 14.63 -19.79
N ALA A 89 -11.22 14.20 -20.42
CA ALA A 89 -11.87 14.99 -21.45
C ALA A 89 -12.41 16.29 -20.89
N ASN A 90 -13.02 16.24 -19.70
CA ASN A 90 -13.53 17.44 -19.07
C ASN A 90 -12.43 18.41 -18.68
N ARG A 91 -11.29 17.89 -18.23
CA ARG A 91 -10.13 18.73 -17.93
C ARG A 91 -9.61 19.41 -19.18
N ALA A 92 -9.49 18.67 -20.26
CA ALA A 92 -9.02 19.22 -21.53
C ALA A 92 -9.94 20.33 -22.04
N ARG A 93 -11.24 20.18 -21.84
CA ARG A 93 -12.22 21.21 -22.24
C ARG A 93 -12.17 22.45 -21.36
N ARG A 94 -11.77 22.31 -20.10
CA ARG A 94 -11.71 23.41 -19.15
C ARG A 94 -10.44 24.22 -19.25
N GLN A 95 -9.42 23.64 -19.86
CA GLN A 95 -8.16 24.36 -20.06
C GLN A 95 -8.22 25.08 -21.41
N PRO A 96 -8.11 26.41 -21.42
CA PRO A 96 -8.06 27.15 -22.66
C PRO A 96 -6.81 26.80 -23.45
#